data_37eadb974f123036df0f6aca9952d711
#
_entry.id   37eadb974f123036df0f6aca9952d711
#
_cell.length_a   1.000
_cell.length_b   1.000
_cell.length_c   1.000
_cell.angle_alpha   90.00
_cell.angle_beta   90.00
_cell.angle_gamma   90.00
#
_symmetry.space_group_name_H-M   'P 1'
#
loop_
_entity.id
_entity.type
_entity.pdbx_description
1 polymer ?
#
loop_
_entity_poly.entity_id
_entity_poly.type
_entity_poly.pdbx_seq_one_letter_code
_entity_poly.pdbx_strand_id
1 'polypeptide(L)'
;MFSFRSPPFPRNSHSSPPLKPLLCLSLSLSLSLSLAHTPAHPPLLFPSIVPMDPSSADVVAHDFPPFFKVYKDGRVERYKMFNNDGPSPAGDDPATGVRSKDIVILPDTGVSARIWLPRIDDCRGRKLPVLVHYHGGGFCAGSPFDPIGQRFFTTMVPKANVIAIDVDYRLGPENPLPTAHEDSSEALKWLASHSGGHGPEPWINEHADLNRVFLIGESAGANIAHYVAVRAGSTGLTGLKIVGSIIAHPFFGGKEPDKMIMFMYPGSPGTDEDPLLNPAVDPDLPKMAGERVLVCVAENDWLMPRGVKYYETLRDGPWKGEVELDEAKGEDHCFHMFKRNERAEQLLQRMADFINRE
;
A
#
# COMPACT_ATOMS: atom_id res chain seq x y z
N MET A 1 67.29 0.72 -6.32
CA MET A 1 68.07 -0.32 -7.00
C MET A 1 67.20 -1.54 -7.13
N PHE A 2 67.16 -2.06 -8.29
CA PHE A 2 66.51 -3.21 -8.89
C PHE A 2 65.22 -2.90 -9.66
N SER A 3 65.45 -2.73 -10.94
CA SER A 3 64.57 -2.72 -12.11
C SER A 3 64.27 -4.15 -12.53
N PHE A 4 63.02 -4.46 -12.90
CA PHE A 4 62.75 -5.57 -13.81
C PHE A 4 61.73 -5.15 -14.89
N ARG A 5 62.23 -5.38 -16.14
CA ARG A 5 61.58 -5.08 -17.41
C ARG A 5 60.61 -6.18 -17.82
N SER A 6 59.53 -5.77 -18.51
CA SER A 6 58.63 -6.66 -19.25
C SER A 6 59.24 -7.14 -20.57
N PRO A 7 58.91 -8.35 -21.05
CA PRO A 7 59.17 -8.77 -22.44
C PRO A 7 57.89 -8.65 -23.32
N PRO A 8 58.06 -8.63 -24.66
CA PRO A 8 57.09 -8.15 -25.63
C PRO A 8 56.20 -9.24 -26.23
N PHE A 9 55.03 -8.78 -26.80
CA PHE A 9 54.10 -9.55 -27.60
C PHE A 9 54.67 -10.06 -28.93
N PRO A 10 54.24 -11.22 -29.47
CA PRO A 10 54.31 -11.51 -30.88
C PRO A 10 52.97 -11.22 -31.59
N ARG A 11 53.08 -10.50 -32.72
CA ARG A 11 52.04 -10.33 -33.76
C ARG A 11 51.99 -11.62 -34.57
N ASN A 12 50.80 -12.13 -34.83
CA ASN A 12 50.56 -13.02 -35.96
C ASN A 12 49.41 -12.46 -36.83
N SER A 13 49.81 -12.22 -38.07
CA SER A 13 48.97 -11.90 -39.22
C SER A 13 48.41 -13.16 -39.84
N HIS A 14 47.08 -13.24 -40.01
CA HIS A 14 46.52 -14.09 -41.07
C HIS A 14 45.34 -13.39 -41.75
N SER A 15 45.50 -13.40 -43.06
CA SER A 15 44.70 -12.86 -44.14
C SER A 15 43.29 -13.49 -44.26
N SER A 16 42.31 -12.65 -44.60
CA SER A 16 40.96 -13.02 -44.99
C SER A 16 40.89 -13.48 -46.46
N PRO A 17 40.11 -14.49 -46.80
CA PRO A 17 39.69 -14.75 -48.18
C PRO A 17 38.28 -14.15 -48.48
N PRO A 18 37.89 -14.01 -49.77
CA PRO A 18 36.85 -13.11 -50.26
C PRO A 18 35.42 -13.71 -50.20
N LEU A 19 34.47 -12.80 -50.11
CA LEU A 19 33.03 -12.99 -50.17
C LEU A 19 32.55 -13.54 -51.53
N LYS A 20 31.73 -14.58 -51.50
CA LYS A 20 30.85 -14.96 -52.61
C LYS A 20 29.41 -14.63 -52.26
N PRO A 21 28.56 -14.18 -53.21
CA PRO A 21 27.18 -13.83 -52.98
C PRO A 21 26.31 -15.07 -52.97
N LEU A 22 25.43 -15.23 -51.96
CA LEU A 22 24.36 -16.23 -51.97
C LEU A 22 22.99 -15.56 -52.01
N LEU A 23 22.18 -16.09 -52.89
CA LEU A 23 20.84 -15.72 -53.26
C LEU A 23 19.88 -15.48 -52.06
N CYS A 24 19.03 -14.48 -52.21
CA CYS A 24 17.77 -14.31 -51.52
C CYS A 24 16.84 -15.51 -51.77
N LEU A 25 16.47 -16.22 -50.71
CA LEU A 25 15.30 -17.05 -50.63
C LEU A 25 14.43 -16.52 -49.51
N SER A 26 13.35 -15.87 -49.91
CA SER A 26 12.29 -15.41 -49.00
C SER A 26 11.51 -16.63 -48.48
N LEU A 27 11.72 -16.96 -47.20
CA LEU A 27 10.82 -17.85 -46.45
C LEU A 27 10.00 -16.98 -45.49
N SER A 28 8.74 -16.77 -45.88
CA SER A 28 7.72 -16.22 -44.98
C SER A 28 7.36 -17.26 -43.93
N LEU A 29 7.94 -17.14 -42.74
CA LEU A 29 7.42 -17.84 -41.56
C LEU A 29 6.34 -16.96 -40.92
N SER A 30 5.09 -17.40 -41.11
CA SER A 30 3.98 -16.94 -40.30
C SER A 30 4.11 -17.50 -38.88
N LEU A 31 4.62 -16.67 -37.95
CA LEU A 31 4.50 -16.93 -36.51
C LEU A 31 3.06 -16.67 -36.10
N SER A 32 2.29 -17.73 -35.93
CA SER A 32 1.06 -17.67 -35.14
C SER A 32 1.41 -17.49 -33.68
N LEU A 33 1.33 -16.26 -33.17
CA LEU A 33 1.30 -16.00 -31.73
C LEU A 33 0.02 -16.63 -31.17
N SER A 34 0.18 -17.73 -30.46
CA SER A 34 -0.85 -18.26 -29.57
C SER A 34 -0.93 -17.32 -28.36
N LEU A 35 -1.88 -16.39 -28.40
CA LEU A 35 -2.30 -15.62 -27.23
C LEU A 35 -2.93 -16.63 -26.25
N ALA A 36 -2.20 -16.95 -25.19
CA ALA A 36 -2.77 -17.63 -24.03
C ALA A 36 -3.91 -16.75 -23.50
N HIS A 37 -5.14 -17.18 -23.69
CA HIS A 37 -6.31 -16.58 -23.09
C HIS A 37 -6.23 -16.82 -21.60
N THR A 38 -5.97 -15.78 -20.82
CA THR A 38 -6.39 -15.74 -19.43
C THR A 38 -7.90 -15.87 -19.42
N PRO A 39 -8.49 -16.73 -18.57
CA PRO A 39 -9.93 -16.82 -18.47
C PRO A 39 -10.48 -15.48 -17.99
N ALA A 40 -11.17 -14.76 -18.88
CA ALA A 40 -11.96 -13.60 -18.51
C ALA A 40 -13.03 -14.09 -17.52
N HIS A 41 -13.05 -13.53 -16.32
CA HIS A 41 -14.18 -13.72 -15.42
C HIS A 41 -15.46 -13.34 -16.17
N PRO A 42 -16.52 -14.17 -16.13
CA PRO A 42 -17.75 -13.80 -16.77
C PRO A 42 -18.27 -12.49 -16.16
N PRO A 43 -18.77 -11.55 -16.97
CA PRO A 43 -19.39 -10.36 -16.45
C PRO A 43 -20.54 -10.79 -15.53
N LEU A 44 -20.55 -10.27 -14.31
CA LEU A 44 -21.67 -10.42 -13.39
C LEU A 44 -22.91 -9.88 -14.12
N LEU A 45 -23.77 -10.78 -14.56
CA LEU A 45 -25.08 -10.44 -15.08
C LEU A 45 -25.86 -9.86 -13.90
N PHE A 46 -25.91 -8.53 -13.83
CA PHE A 46 -26.90 -7.88 -13.00
C PHE A 46 -28.28 -8.34 -13.48
N PRO A 47 -29.13 -8.84 -12.58
CA PRO A 47 -30.47 -9.23 -12.98
C PRO A 47 -31.18 -8.02 -13.60
N SER A 48 -31.86 -8.25 -14.72
CA SER A 48 -32.67 -7.26 -15.46
C SER A 48 -33.43 -6.37 -14.48
N ILE A 49 -33.34 -5.07 -14.67
CA ILE A 49 -34.04 -4.04 -13.88
C ILE A 49 -35.54 -4.35 -13.98
N VAL A 50 -36.04 -5.09 -13.03
CA VAL A 50 -37.49 -5.13 -12.75
C VAL A 50 -37.81 -3.74 -12.20
N PRO A 51 -38.84 -3.02 -12.70
CA PRO A 51 -39.24 -1.75 -12.13
C PRO A 51 -39.53 -1.95 -10.65
N MET A 52 -38.69 -1.41 -9.79
CA MET A 52 -38.88 -1.51 -8.35
C MET A 52 -40.03 -0.58 -7.95
N ASP A 53 -40.87 -1.08 -7.05
CA ASP A 53 -41.89 -0.30 -6.37
C ASP A 53 -41.22 0.90 -5.68
N PRO A 54 -41.58 2.16 -5.98
CA PRO A 54 -40.99 3.33 -5.32
C PRO A 54 -41.04 3.29 -3.80
N SER A 55 -41.97 2.54 -3.20
CA SER A 55 -42.09 2.33 -1.76
C SER A 55 -40.98 1.45 -1.16
N SER A 56 -40.18 0.77 -1.98
CA SER A 56 -39.10 -0.13 -1.54
C SER A 56 -37.73 0.55 -1.50
N ALA A 57 -37.58 1.74 -2.05
CA ALA A 57 -36.29 2.42 -2.17
C ALA A 57 -35.64 2.75 -0.81
N ASP A 58 -36.43 3.03 0.21
CA ASP A 58 -35.93 3.34 1.56
C ASP A 58 -35.86 2.12 2.50
N VAL A 59 -36.05 0.91 1.96
CA VAL A 59 -35.92 -0.31 2.77
C VAL A 59 -34.47 -0.75 2.81
N VAL A 60 -33.88 -0.81 4.02
CA VAL A 60 -32.54 -1.30 4.25
C VAL A 60 -32.49 -2.82 3.99
N ALA A 61 -31.60 -3.24 3.09
CA ALA A 61 -31.35 -4.64 2.77
C ALA A 61 -30.24 -5.24 3.64
N HIS A 62 -29.17 -4.46 3.86
CA HIS A 62 -28.05 -4.85 4.72
C HIS A 62 -27.63 -3.66 5.59
N ASP A 63 -27.27 -3.95 6.83
CA ASP A 63 -26.82 -2.94 7.80
C ASP A 63 -25.58 -3.43 8.53
N PHE A 64 -24.45 -2.68 8.38
CA PHE A 64 -23.14 -2.99 8.95
C PHE A 64 -22.62 -1.80 9.79
N PRO A 65 -23.25 -1.52 10.93
CA PRO A 65 -22.77 -0.44 11.79
C PRO A 65 -21.38 -0.76 12.36
N PRO A 66 -20.53 0.24 12.51
CA PRO A 66 -20.74 1.67 12.28
C PRO A 66 -20.33 2.14 10.88
N PHE A 67 -20.23 1.27 9.88
CA PHE A 67 -19.65 1.56 8.57
C PHE A 67 -20.68 2.04 7.55
N PHE A 68 -21.61 1.18 7.13
CA PHE A 68 -22.58 1.52 6.08
C PHE A 68 -23.86 0.68 6.12
N LYS A 69 -24.87 1.18 5.40
CA LYS A 69 -26.10 0.46 5.03
C LYS A 69 -26.17 0.32 3.52
N VAL A 70 -26.83 -0.76 3.07
CA VAL A 70 -27.21 -0.92 1.66
C VAL A 70 -28.72 -1.05 1.60
N TYR A 71 -29.34 -0.23 0.77
CA TYR A 71 -30.77 -0.23 0.53
C TYR A 71 -31.14 -1.25 -0.57
N LYS A 72 -32.42 -1.61 -0.66
CA LYS A 72 -32.89 -2.57 -1.69
C LYS A 72 -32.70 -2.06 -3.13
N ASP A 73 -32.61 -0.75 -3.32
CA ASP A 73 -32.30 -0.13 -4.61
C ASP A 73 -30.80 -0.14 -4.98
N GLY A 74 -29.94 -0.68 -4.08
CA GLY A 74 -28.49 -0.73 -4.25
C GLY A 74 -27.76 0.52 -3.75
N ARG A 75 -28.45 1.54 -3.28
CA ARG A 75 -27.85 2.74 -2.70
C ARG A 75 -27.09 2.39 -1.42
N VAL A 76 -25.85 2.89 -1.31
CA VAL A 76 -25.00 2.77 -0.12
C VAL A 76 -25.03 4.08 0.65
N GLU A 77 -25.28 3.98 1.94
CA GLU A 77 -25.22 5.11 2.87
C GLU A 77 -24.19 4.81 3.96
N ARG A 78 -23.13 5.61 4.04
CA ARG A 78 -22.11 5.47 5.08
C ARG A 78 -22.51 6.21 6.35
N TYR A 79 -22.25 5.60 7.50
CA TYR A 79 -22.39 6.28 8.78
C TYR A 79 -21.30 7.36 8.91
N LYS A 80 -21.65 8.46 9.59
CA LYS A 80 -20.68 9.53 9.86
C LYS A 80 -19.70 9.09 10.94
N MET A 81 -18.60 8.45 10.52
CA MET A 81 -17.63 7.89 11.44
C MET A 81 -16.39 8.79 11.61
N PHE A 82 -15.84 9.29 10.52
CA PHE A 82 -14.55 9.99 10.52
C PHE A 82 -14.63 11.47 10.13
N ASN A 83 -15.72 11.90 9.50
CA ASN A 83 -15.78 13.24 8.90
C ASN A 83 -17.12 13.92 9.15
N ASN A 84 -17.18 14.75 10.19
CA ASN A 84 -18.31 15.64 10.42
C ASN A 84 -18.14 17.01 9.74
N ASP A 85 -16.91 17.36 9.34
CA ASP A 85 -16.55 18.72 8.89
C ASP A 85 -16.25 18.81 7.38
N GLY A 86 -16.37 17.68 6.65
CA GLY A 86 -15.99 17.58 5.23
C GLY A 86 -14.47 17.40 5.03
N PRO A 87 -14.02 17.28 3.76
CA PRO A 87 -12.62 17.08 3.45
C PRO A 87 -11.78 18.30 3.79
N SER A 88 -10.57 18.05 4.32
CA SER A 88 -9.56 19.09 4.52
C SER A 88 -8.93 19.47 3.18
N PRO A 89 -8.77 20.76 2.87
CA PRO A 89 -8.06 21.17 1.66
C PRO A 89 -6.56 20.82 1.75
N ALA A 90 -5.96 20.50 0.60
CA ALA A 90 -4.51 20.48 0.48
C ALA A 90 -3.95 21.90 0.57
N GLY A 91 -2.68 22.02 0.96
CA GLY A 91 -2.00 23.31 1.06
C GLY A 91 -0.83 23.28 2.02
N ASP A 92 -0.36 24.47 2.36
CA ASP A 92 0.76 24.67 3.27
C ASP A 92 0.22 24.84 4.70
N ASP A 93 0.70 24.03 5.63
CA ASP A 93 0.44 24.17 7.06
C ASP A 93 1.39 25.22 7.66
N PRO A 94 0.88 26.39 8.10
CA PRO A 94 1.76 27.48 8.58
C PRO A 94 2.45 27.15 9.92
N ALA A 95 1.88 26.23 10.71
CA ALA A 95 2.42 25.89 12.02
C ALA A 95 3.64 24.95 11.92
N THR A 96 3.58 23.99 11.01
CA THR A 96 4.64 22.97 10.84
C THR A 96 5.51 23.21 9.61
N GLY A 97 5.03 23.99 8.65
CA GLY A 97 5.67 24.19 7.34
C GLY A 97 5.54 22.98 6.41
N VAL A 98 4.73 21.98 6.78
CA VAL A 98 4.40 20.86 5.92
C VAL A 98 3.52 21.34 4.77
N ARG A 99 3.84 20.91 3.56
CA ARG A 99 3.09 21.19 2.34
C ARG A 99 2.38 19.96 1.88
N SER A 100 1.19 20.11 1.31
CA SER A 100 0.47 18.99 0.72
C SER A 100 -0.19 19.36 -0.61
N LYS A 101 -0.42 18.36 -1.45
CA LYS A 101 -1.17 18.47 -2.69
C LYS A 101 -1.86 17.15 -3.03
N ASP A 102 -2.98 17.26 -3.73
CA ASP A 102 -3.75 16.13 -4.22
C ASP A 102 -3.34 15.83 -5.66
N ILE A 103 -3.21 14.55 -5.98
CA ILE A 103 -2.82 14.06 -7.30
C ILE A 103 -3.68 12.87 -7.71
N VAL A 104 -3.84 12.66 -9.01
CA VAL A 104 -4.43 11.43 -9.57
C VAL A 104 -3.29 10.49 -9.92
N ILE A 105 -3.31 9.28 -9.37
CA ILE A 105 -2.31 8.22 -9.59
C ILE A 105 -2.72 7.38 -10.81
N LEU A 106 -3.97 6.91 -10.85
CA LEU A 106 -4.52 6.05 -11.90
C LEU A 106 -5.74 6.73 -12.53
N PRO A 107 -5.55 7.47 -13.65
CA PRO A 107 -6.65 8.22 -14.28
C PRO A 107 -7.84 7.36 -14.69
N ASP A 108 -7.60 6.12 -15.13
CA ASP A 108 -8.65 5.22 -15.62
C ASP A 108 -9.60 4.73 -14.52
N THR A 109 -9.12 4.64 -13.28
CA THR A 109 -9.90 4.18 -12.12
C THR A 109 -10.27 5.30 -11.15
N GLY A 110 -9.62 6.45 -11.29
CA GLY A 110 -9.78 7.60 -10.39
C GLY A 110 -9.01 7.48 -9.07
N VAL A 111 -8.19 6.44 -8.90
CA VAL A 111 -7.32 6.31 -7.71
C VAL A 111 -6.39 7.51 -7.62
N SER A 112 -6.42 8.16 -6.47
CA SER A 112 -5.72 9.40 -6.18
C SER A 112 -4.86 9.27 -4.93
N ALA A 113 -4.15 10.32 -4.56
CA ALA A 113 -3.42 10.39 -3.30
C ALA A 113 -3.23 11.84 -2.87
N ARG A 114 -2.98 12.03 -1.58
CA ARG A 114 -2.39 13.26 -1.06
C ARG A 114 -0.92 13.06 -0.77
N ILE A 115 -0.07 13.90 -1.36
CA ILE A 115 1.37 13.92 -1.08
C ILE A 115 1.65 14.98 -0.03
N TRP A 116 2.53 14.63 0.91
CA TRP A 116 2.96 15.48 2.01
C TRP A 116 4.47 15.64 1.98
N LEU A 117 4.93 16.89 2.09
CA LEU A 117 6.35 17.24 2.01
C LEU A 117 6.73 18.08 3.23
N PRO A 118 7.79 17.73 3.98
CA PRO A 118 8.27 18.56 5.08
C PRO A 118 8.90 19.85 4.57
N ARG A 119 9.30 20.73 5.47
CA ARG A 119 10.05 21.93 5.11
C ARG A 119 11.39 21.52 4.46
N ILE A 120 11.57 21.88 3.20
CA ILE A 120 12.71 21.46 2.38
C ILE A 120 14.04 22.05 2.86
N ASP A 121 14.02 23.27 3.44
CA ASP A 121 15.23 23.94 3.96
C ASP A 121 15.95 23.10 5.02
N ASP A 122 15.22 22.23 5.72
CA ASP A 122 15.76 21.33 6.73
C ASP A 122 16.46 20.09 6.12
N CYS A 123 16.21 19.78 4.85
CA CYS A 123 16.69 18.56 4.18
C CYS A 123 18.12 18.65 3.64
N ARG A 124 18.71 19.85 3.59
CA ARG A 124 20.10 20.13 3.15
C ARG A 124 20.44 19.47 1.81
N GLY A 125 19.47 19.41 0.86
CA GLY A 125 19.62 18.80 -0.46
C GLY A 125 19.67 17.27 -0.48
N ARG A 126 19.44 16.58 0.66
CA ARG A 126 19.34 15.12 0.72
C ARG A 126 17.92 14.66 0.33
N LYS A 127 17.83 13.56 -0.37
CA LYS A 127 16.54 12.91 -0.62
C LYS A 127 15.99 12.27 0.66
N LEU A 128 14.68 12.30 0.79
CA LEU A 128 13.92 11.86 1.96
C LEU A 128 13.43 10.42 1.79
N PRO A 129 13.37 9.63 2.87
CA PRO A 129 12.62 8.38 2.84
C PRO A 129 11.18 8.62 2.42
N VAL A 130 10.59 7.64 1.77
CA VAL A 130 9.18 7.69 1.35
C VAL A 130 8.33 6.86 2.30
N LEU A 131 7.25 7.44 2.79
CA LEU A 131 6.23 6.77 3.60
C LEU A 131 4.96 6.61 2.76
N VAL A 132 4.62 5.39 2.34
CA VAL A 132 3.37 5.10 1.63
C VAL A 132 2.34 4.63 2.64
N HIS A 133 1.25 5.37 2.75
CA HIS A 133 0.21 5.14 3.74
C HIS A 133 -1.08 4.64 3.10
N TYR A 134 -1.72 3.71 3.80
CA TYR A 134 -3.02 3.15 3.50
C TYR A 134 -3.94 3.34 4.71
N HIS A 135 -4.98 4.17 4.56
CA HIS A 135 -5.86 4.52 5.67
C HIS A 135 -6.72 3.35 6.14
N GLY A 136 -7.17 3.41 7.40
CA GLY A 136 -8.14 2.49 7.96
C GLY A 136 -9.57 2.77 7.48
N GLY A 137 -10.54 2.13 8.14
CA GLY A 137 -11.97 2.31 7.82
C GLY A 137 -12.66 1.07 7.26
N GLY A 138 -12.15 -0.13 7.59
CA GLY A 138 -12.80 -1.39 7.24
C GLY A 138 -12.90 -1.65 5.74
N PHE A 139 -12.01 -1.08 4.92
CA PHE A 139 -12.02 -1.10 3.44
C PHE A 139 -13.23 -0.39 2.79
N CYS A 140 -14.06 0.29 3.57
CA CYS A 140 -15.33 0.85 3.10
C CYS A 140 -15.58 2.29 3.58
N ALA A 141 -14.68 2.87 4.36
CA ALA A 141 -14.74 4.24 4.85
C ALA A 141 -13.34 4.83 4.96
N GLY A 142 -13.26 6.14 5.18
CA GLY A 142 -12.00 6.89 5.26
C GLY A 142 -11.55 7.44 3.91
N SER A 143 -10.62 8.38 3.97
CA SER A 143 -10.01 9.04 2.80
C SER A 143 -8.75 9.79 3.24
N PRO A 144 -7.72 9.93 2.37
CA PRO A 144 -6.58 10.80 2.63
C PRO A 144 -6.95 12.28 2.77
N PHE A 145 -8.17 12.64 2.39
CA PHE A 145 -8.68 14.01 2.47
C PHE A 145 -9.38 14.31 3.80
N ASP A 146 -9.48 13.33 4.70
CA ASP A 146 -10.11 13.52 6.01
C ASP A 146 -9.23 14.36 6.97
N PRO A 147 -9.84 15.18 7.84
CA PRO A 147 -9.12 15.99 8.82
C PRO A 147 -8.22 15.18 9.78
N ILE A 148 -8.54 13.91 9.97
CA ILE A 148 -7.75 12.97 10.79
C ILE A 148 -6.39 12.72 10.15
N GLY A 149 -6.37 12.39 8.86
CA GLY A 149 -5.14 12.22 8.07
C GLY A 149 -4.28 13.49 8.09
N GLN A 150 -4.90 14.66 7.89
CA GLN A 150 -4.18 15.92 7.96
C GLN A 150 -3.46 16.11 9.30
N ARG A 151 -4.12 15.84 10.43
CA ARG A 151 -3.49 15.96 11.76
C ARG A 151 -2.34 14.96 11.96
N PHE A 152 -2.49 13.76 11.44
CA PHE A 152 -1.45 12.74 11.49
C PHE A 152 -0.22 13.18 10.69
N PHE A 153 -0.40 13.56 9.42
CA PHE A 153 0.72 13.87 8.54
C PHE A 153 1.42 15.19 8.87
N THR A 154 0.71 16.22 9.33
CA THR A 154 1.35 17.46 9.80
C THR A 154 2.24 17.23 11.02
N THR A 155 2.04 16.14 11.77
CA THR A 155 2.89 15.72 12.87
C THR A 155 3.98 14.73 12.42
N MET A 156 3.60 13.68 11.68
CA MET A 156 4.48 12.56 11.36
C MET A 156 5.55 12.93 10.32
N VAL A 157 5.18 13.71 9.30
CA VAL A 157 6.07 14.10 8.20
C VAL A 157 7.31 14.84 8.69
N PRO A 158 7.20 15.91 9.50
CA PRO A 158 8.39 16.56 10.05
C PRO A 158 9.11 15.73 11.11
N LYS A 159 8.38 14.94 11.91
CA LYS A 159 8.95 14.09 12.96
C LYS A 159 9.85 13.00 12.40
N ALA A 160 9.40 12.32 11.34
CA ALA A 160 10.14 11.26 10.66
C ALA A 160 11.04 11.79 9.54
N ASN A 161 10.91 13.07 9.17
CA ASN A 161 11.60 13.70 8.04
C ASN A 161 11.44 12.88 6.73
N VAL A 162 10.20 12.67 6.32
CA VAL A 162 9.80 11.85 5.18
C VAL A 162 8.98 12.65 4.17
N ILE A 163 8.95 12.20 2.92
CA ILE A 163 7.86 12.51 2.00
C ILE A 163 6.81 11.42 2.16
N ALA A 164 5.53 11.80 2.37
CA ALA A 164 4.48 10.81 2.53
C ALA A 164 3.50 10.82 1.36
N ILE A 165 2.96 9.66 1.03
CA ILE A 165 1.96 9.43 -0.01
C ILE A 165 0.80 8.69 0.65
N ASP A 166 -0.32 9.37 0.82
CA ASP A 166 -1.53 8.83 1.43
C ASP A 166 -2.52 8.45 0.32
N VAL A 167 -2.74 7.14 0.14
CA VAL A 167 -3.42 6.57 -1.02
C VAL A 167 -4.93 6.56 -0.83
N ASP A 168 -5.66 7.10 -1.80
CA ASP A 168 -7.12 7.09 -1.89
C ASP A 168 -7.58 5.90 -2.73
N TYR A 169 -7.51 4.71 -2.16
CA TYR A 169 -7.94 3.48 -2.79
C TYR A 169 -9.48 3.39 -2.84
N ARG A 170 -10.03 2.70 -3.85
CA ARG A 170 -11.48 2.54 -4.00
C ARG A 170 -12.07 1.70 -2.88
N LEU A 171 -13.22 2.15 -2.39
CA LEU A 171 -13.88 1.59 -1.22
C LEU A 171 -14.96 0.57 -1.60
N GLY A 172 -15.10 -0.45 -0.74
CA GLY A 172 -16.27 -1.32 -0.70
C GLY A 172 -17.51 -0.58 -0.12
N PRO A 173 -18.70 -1.12 -0.32
CA PRO A 173 -19.03 -2.30 -1.11
C PRO A 173 -19.13 -2.03 -2.62
N GLU A 174 -19.09 -0.76 -3.08
CA GLU A 174 -19.19 -0.39 -4.50
C GLU A 174 -18.06 -0.98 -5.34
N ASN A 175 -16.90 -1.13 -4.72
CA ASN A 175 -15.74 -1.80 -5.30
C ASN A 175 -15.37 -2.98 -4.40
N PRO A 176 -15.84 -4.21 -4.72
CA PRO A 176 -15.60 -5.38 -3.89
C PRO A 176 -14.11 -5.66 -3.69
N LEU A 177 -13.76 -6.24 -2.53
CA LEU A 177 -12.40 -6.75 -2.30
C LEU A 177 -12.08 -7.84 -3.34
N PRO A 178 -10.82 -7.91 -3.81
CA PRO A 178 -9.64 -7.22 -3.30
C PRO A 178 -9.31 -5.87 -3.97
N THR A 179 -10.27 -5.15 -4.58
CA THR A 179 -10.01 -3.90 -5.34
C THR A 179 -9.15 -2.90 -4.57
N ALA A 180 -9.41 -2.68 -3.27
CA ALA A 180 -8.60 -1.79 -2.44
C ALA A 180 -7.12 -2.20 -2.38
N HIS A 181 -6.84 -3.49 -2.34
CA HIS A 181 -5.48 -4.05 -2.31
C HIS A 181 -4.79 -3.94 -3.67
N GLU A 182 -5.54 -4.14 -4.75
CA GLU A 182 -5.04 -4.00 -6.13
C GLU A 182 -4.70 -2.54 -6.42
N ASP A 183 -5.60 -1.59 -6.10
CA ASP A 183 -5.36 -0.16 -6.24
C ASP A 183 -4.10 0.29 -5.46
N SER A 184 -3.95 -0.22 -4.25
CA SER A 184 -2.81 0.08 -3.38
C SER A 184 -1.49 -0.47 -3.94
N SER A 185 -1.54 -1.65 -4.57
CA SER A 185 -0.39 -2.23 -5.27
C SER A 185 -0.02 -1.44 -6.53
N GLU A 186 -1.01 -0.97 -7.28
CA GLU A 186 -0.79 -0.12 -8.45
C GLU A 186 -0.23 1.25 -8.06
N ALA A 187 -0.67 1.83 -6.91
CA ALA A 187 -0.09 3.06 -6.37
C ALA A 187 1.40 2.89 -6.04
N LEU A 188 1.81 1.73 -5.51
CA LEU A 188 3.22 1.42 -5.29
C LEU A 188 4.00 1.27 -6.60
N LYS A 189 3.42 0.68 -7.64
CA LYS A 189 4.04 0.60 -8.99
C LYS A 189 4.16 1.99 -9.61
N TRP A 190 3.17 2.84 -9.44
CA TRP A 190 3.24 4.23 -9.86
C TRP A 190 4.41 4.95 -9.16
N LEU A 191 4.61 4.75 -7.85
CA LEU A 191 5.77 5.28 -7.15
C LEU A 191 7.08 4.76 -7.77
N ALA A 192 7.16 3.46 -8.06
CA ALA A 192 8.34 2.83 -8.68
C ALA A 192 8.66 3.41 -10.07
N SER A 193 7.67 3.91 -10.81
CA SER A 193 7.88 4.56 -12.12
C SER A 193 8.70 5.85 -12.06
N HIS A 194 8.91 6.43 -10.85
CA HIS A 194 9.79 7.56 -10.63
C HIS A 194 11.28 7.19 -10.52
N SER A 195 11.59 5.90 -10.62
CA SER A 195 12.97 5.42 -10.68
C SER A 195 13.74 6.11 -11.81
N GLY A 196 14.88 6.70 -11.50
CA GLY A 196 15.62 7.50 -12.47
C GLY A 196 15.27 9.00 -12.48
N GLY A 197 14.27 9.44 -11.72
CA GLY A 197 13.95 10.86 -11.54
C GLY A 197 13.13 11.49 -12.67
N HIS A 198 12.40 10.68 -13.45
CA HIS A 198 11.60 11.14 -14.60
C HIS A 198 10.12 10.69 -14.54
N GLY A 199 9.62 10.34 -13.36
CA GLY A 199 8.21 10.01 -13.15
C GLY A 199 7.29 11.24 -13.29
N PRO A 200 5.96 11.02 -13.26
CA PRO A 200 4.98 12.08 -13.50
C PRO A 200 4.90 13.13 -12.38
N GLU A 201 5.41 12.82 -11.17
CA GLU A 201 5.28 13.71 -10.02
C GLU A 201 6.62 14.37 -9.65
N PRO A 202 6.74 15.71 -9.83
CA PRO A 202 8.00 16.42 -9.58
C PRO A 202 8.53 16.31 -8.15
N TRP A 203 7.65 16.37 -7.12
CA TRP A 203 8.11 16.27 -5.73
C TRP A 203 8.78 14.93 -5.42
N ILE A 204 8.29 13.85 -6.03
CA ILE A 204 8.90 12.53 -5.90
C ILE A 204 10.26 12.52 -6.61
N ASN A 205 10.32 13.02 -7.84
CA ASN A 205 11.56 13.07 -8.61
C ASN A 205 12.66 13.87 -7.88
N GLU A 206 12.29 15.00 -7.27
CA GLU A 206 13.23 15.93 -6.64
C GLU A 206 13.63 15.49 -5.23
N HIS A 207 12.69 14.96 -4.44
CA HIS A 207 12.89 14.83 -3.01
C HIS A 207 12.88 13.40 -2.47
N ALA A 208 12.33 12.41 -3.20
CA ALA A 208 12.19 11.05 -2.70
C ALA A 208 13.44 10.19 -2.88
N ASP A 209 13.82 9.46 -1.84
CA ASP A 209 14.76 8.34 -1.91
C ASP A 209 14.01 7.02 -2.07
N LEU A 210 13.89 6.55 -3.30
CA LEU A 210 13.20 5.30 -3.61
C LEU A 210 13.95 4.04 -3.13
N ASN A 211 15.16 4.16 -2.61
CA ASN A 211 15.86 3.06 -1.93
C ASN A 211 15.46 2.95 -0.45
N ARG A 212 14.67 3.89 0.06
CA ARG A 212 14.21 3.94 1.45
C ARG A 212 12.70 4.15 1.50
N VAL A 213 11.93 3.14 1.07
CA VAL A 213 10.46 3.16 1.09
C VAL A 213 9.95 2.39 2.29
N PHE A 214 9.00 2.97 3.02
CA PHE A 214 8.29 2.36 4.12
C PHE A 214 6.79 2.32 3.80
N LEU A 215 6.15 1.21 4.15
CA LEU A 215 4.70 1.08 4.08
C LEU A 215 4.12 1.26 5.47
N ILE A 216 3.02 1.97 5.59
CA ILE A 216 2.29 2.13 6.85
C ILE A 216 0.80 2.03 6.61
N GLY A 217 0.08 1.47 7.56
CA GLY A 217 -1.37 1.52 7.59
C GLY A 217 -1.90 1.15 8.96
N GLU A 218 -3.11 1.58 9.22
CA GLU A 218 -3.84 1.24 10.44
C GLU A 218 -5.11 0.47 10.13
N SER A 219 -5.49 -0.47 10.99
CA SER A 219 -6.72 -1.27 10.88
C SER A 219 -6.77 -2.02 9.53
N ALA A 220 -7.76 -1.76 8.69
CA ALA A 220 -7.84 -2.29 7.32
C ALA A 220 -6.64 -1.86 6.45
N GLY A 221 -6.15 -0.64 6.62
CA GLY A 221 -4.96 -0.16 5.93
C GLY A 221 -3.69 -0.92 6.31
N ALA A 222 -3.59 -1.42 7.53
CA ALA A 222 -2.49 -2.29 7.96
C ALA A 222 -2.51 -3.65 7.24
N ASN A 223 -3.69 -4.21 7.00
CA ASN A 223 -3.87 -5.39 6.16
C ASN A 223 -3.43 -5.11 4.71
N ILE A 224 -3.83 -3.95 4.16
CA ILE A 224 -3.40 -3.51 2.82
C ILE A 224 -1.87 -3.36 2.76
N ALA A 225 -1.24 -2.70 3.74
CA ALA A 225 0.21 -2.52 3.79
C ALA A 225 0.96 -3.87 3.79
N HIS A 226 0.47 -4.84 4.57
CA HIS A 226 0.98 -6.21 4.56
C HIS A 226 0.85 -6.85 3.17
N TYR A 227 -0.36 -6.84 2.60
CA TYR A 227 -0.62 -7.41 1.27
C TYR A 227 0.29 -6.80 0.20
N VAL A 228 0.43 -5.48 0.18
CA VAL A 228 1.29 -4.77 -0.78
C VAL A 228 2.76 -5.18 -0.62
N ALA A 229 3.25 -5.34 0.62
CA ALA A 229 4.60 -5.83 0.89
C ALA A 229 4.81 -7.26 0.35
N VAL A 230 3.87 -8.17 0.60
CA VAL A 230 3.91 -9.54 0.07
C VAL A 230 3.86 -9.52 -1.45
N ARG A 231 2.95 -8.76 -2.04
CA ARG A 231 2.78 -8.67 -3.49
C ARG A 231 4.01 -8.09 -4.18
N ALA A 232 4.62 -7.04 -3.61
CA ALA A 232 5.85 -6.45 -4.14
C ALA A 232 7.00 -7.47 -4.17
N GLY A 233 7.17 -8.24 -3.12
CA GLY A 233 8.22 -9.25 -3.04
C GLY A 233 7.94 -10.47 -3.93
N SER A 234 6.70 -10.94 -4.01
CA SER A 234 6.33 -12.10 -4.83
C SER A 234 6.40 -11.82 -6.33
N THR A 235 6.11 -10.58 -6.75
CA THR A 235 6.21 -10.17 -8.16
C THR A 235 7.58 -9.64 -8.56
N GLY A 236 8.49 -9.42 -7.60
CA GLY A 236 9.82 -8.88 -7.87
C GLY A 236 9.75 -7.40 -8.36
N LEU A 237 8.94 -6.59 -7.69
CA LEU A 237 8.82 -5.16 -8.03
C LEU A 237 10.19 -4.48 -8.02
N THR A 238 10.53 -3.82 -9.13
CA THR A 238 11.77 -3.06 -9.32
C THR A 238 11.50 -1.55 -9.32
N GLY A 239 12.56 -0.76 -9.19
CA GLY A 239 12.46 0.70 -9.23
C GLY A 239 12.35 1.37 -7.86
N LEU A 240 12.10 0.59 -6.80
CA LEU A 240 12.17 1.04 -5.40
C LEU A 240 12.60 -0.11 -4.48
N LYS A 241 13.01 0.24 -3.25
CA LYS A 241 13.31 -0.72 -2.18
C LYS A 241 12.42 -0.45 -0.98
N ILE A 242 11.54 -1.41 -0.66
CA ILE A 242 10.82 -1.40 0.61
C ILE A 242 11.81 -1.81 1.71
N VAL A 243 12.04 -0.94 2.69
CA VAL A 243 12.93 -1.19 3.83
C VAL A 243 12.16 -1.79 4.99
N GLY A 244 10.95 -1.32 5.22
CA GLY A 244 10.13 -1.85 6.32
C GLY A 244 8.66 -1.45 6.22
N SER A 245 7.87 -2.02 7.14
CA SER A 245 6.45 -1.73 7.26
C SER A 245 6.06 -1.44 8.71
N ILE A 246 5.15 -0.50 8.90
CA ILE A 246 4.51 -0.20 10.18
C ILE A 246 3.06 -0.68 10.08
N ILE A 247 2.73 -1.68 10.86
CA ILE A 247 1.45 -2.39 10.84
C ILE A 247 0.73 -2.04 12.14
N ALA A 248 -0.09 -0.97 12.09
CA ALA A 248 -0.72 -0.41 13.27
C ALA A 248 -2.14 -0.96 13.46
N HIS A 249 -2.43 -1.55 14.62
CA HIS A 249 -3.75 -2.06 15.00
C HIS A 249 -4.43 -2.91 13.92
N PRO A 250 -3.73 -3.91 13.33
CA PRO A 250 -4.12 -4.50 12.07
C PRO A 250 -5.45 -5.25 12.13
N PHE A 251 -6.26 -5.04 11.10
CA PHE A 251 -7.42 -5.88 10.85
C PHE A 251 -6.98 -7.15 10.09
N PHE A 252 -7.02 -8.28 10.77
CA PHE A 252 -6.95 -9.61 10.16
C PHE A 252 -8.18 -10.42 10.55
N GLY A 253 -8.43 -11.54 9.88
CA GLY A 253 -9.56 -12.42 10.14
C GLY A 253 -9.47 -13.13 11.49
N GLY A 254 -10.59 -13.59 11.96
CA GLY A 254 -10.74 -14.48 13.10
C GLY A 254 -11.36 -15.81 12.68
N LYS A 255 -11.62 -16.69 13.64
CA LYS A 255 -12.26 -17.98 13.38
C LYS A 255 -13.73 -17.85 12.98
N GLU A 256 -14.41 -16.84 13.54
CA GLU A 256 -15.82 -16.58 13.22
C GLU A 256 -15.92 -15.77 11.93
N PRO A 257 -16.87 -16.12 11.03
CA PRO A 257 -17.07 -15.41 9.78
C PRO A 257 -17.47 -13.95 9.99
N ASP A 258 -16.75 -13.04 9.36
CA ASP A 258 -17.09 -11.62 9.34
C ASP A 258 -18.10 -11.35 8.23
N LYS A 259 -19.33 -11.04 8.59
CA LYS A 259 -20.44 -10.83 7.65
C LYS A 259 -20.24 -9.63 6.74
N MET A 260 -19.59 -8.57 7.22
CA MET A 260 -19.29 -7.39 6.41
C MET A 260 -18.21 -7.72 5.36
N ILE A 261 -17.18 -8.44 5.77
CA ILE A 261 -16.17 -8.92 4.83
C ILE A 261 -16.78 -9.86 3.79
N MET A 262 -17.57 -10.84 4.18
CA MET A 262 -18.24 -11.74 3.24
C MET A 262 -19.13 -10.99 2.23
N PHE A 263 -19.75 -9.89 2.67
CA PHE A 263 -20.55 -9.04 1.80
C PHE A 263 -19.70 -8.26 0.80
N MET A 264 -18.57 -7.68 1.24
CA MET A 264 -17.66 -6.91 0.40
C MET A 264 -16.67 -7.76 -0.39
N TYR A 265 -16.48 -9.02 -0.01
CA TYR A 265 -15.57 -9.97 -0.66
C TYR A 265 -16.30 -11.26 -1.03
N PRO A 266 -17.10 -11.25 -2.12
CA PRO A 266 -17.84 -12.43 -2.54
C PRO A 266 -16.90 -13.61 -2.83
N GLY A 267 -17.17 -14.74 -2.17
CA GLY A 267 -16.35 -15.95 -2.28
C GLY A 267 -15.31 -16.13 -1.16
N SER A 268 -15.05 -15.12 -0.34
CA SER A 268 -14.28 -15.30 0.89
C SER A 268 -15.11 -15.99 1.97
N PRO A 269 -14.54 -16.90 2.77
CA PRO A 269 -15.20 -17.43 3.95
C PRO A 269 -15.36 -16.37 5.07
N GLY A 270 -14.68 -15.22 4.97
CA GLY A 270 -14.67 -14.17 5.99
C GLY A 270 -13.95 -14.56 7.27
N THR A 271 -13.13 -15.60 7.24
CA THR A 271 -12.42 -16.18 8.41
C THR A 271 -10.91 -16.15 8.23
N ASP A 272 -10.19 -16.66 9.22
CA ASP A 272 -8.74 -16.84 9.17
C ASP A 272 -8.27 -18.02 8.28
N GLU A 273 -9.14 -18.58 7.46
CA GLU A 273 -8.79 -19.51 6.38
C GLU A 273 -8.43 -18.78 5.07
N ASP A 274 -8.81 -17.51 4.94
CA ASP A 274 -8.53 -16.68 3.77
C ASP A 274 -7.13 -16.05 3.87
N PRO A 275 -6.23 -16.26 2.89
CA PRO A 275 -4.89 -15.65 2.89
C PRO A 275 -4.89 -14.11 2.97
N LEU A 276 -5.90 -13.46 2.41
CA LEU A 276 -6.05 -12.00 2.52
C LEU A 276 -6.31 -11.55 3.96
N LEU A 277 -6.95 -12.41 4.75
CA LEU A 277 -7.33 -12.15 6.14
C LEU A 277 -6.40 -12.82 7.16
N ASN A 278 -5.52 -13.73 6.73
CA ASN A 278 -4.60 -14.43 7.62
C ASN A 278 -3.23 -14.65 6.97
N PRO A 279 -2.25 -13.83 7.29
CA PRO A 279 -0.89 -13.97 6.77
C PRO A 279 -0.23 -15.33 7.02
N ALA A 280 -0.65 -16.05 8.07
CA ALA A 280 -0.07 -17.35 8.41
C ALA A 280 -0.37 -18.45 7.37
N VAL A 281 -1.43 -18.29 6.58
CA VAL A 281 -1.81 -19.24 5.52
C VAL A 281 -1.47 -18.72 4.12
N ASP A 282 -0.84 -17.54 4.01
CA ASP A 282 -0.40 -16.99 2.74
C ASP A 282 0.88 -17.71 2.26
N PRO A 283 0.83 -18.43 1.13
CA PRO A 283 2.00 -19.13 0.61
C PRO A 283 3.13 -18.20 0.15
N ASP A 284 2.83 -16.92 -0.09
CA ASP A 284 3.80 -15.91 -0.51
C ASP A 284 4.41 -15.12 0.67
N LEU A 285 3.98 -15.37 1.91
CA LEU A 285 4.56 -14.72 3.09
C LEU A 285 6.10 -14.77 3.15
N PRO A 286 6.78 -15.88 2.77
CA PRO A 286 8.24 -15.92 2.76
C PRO A 286 8.90 -14.91 1.83
N LYS A 287 8.16 -14.41 0.83
CA LYS A 287 8.65 -13.46 -0.17
C LYS A 287 8.35 -12.01 0.19
N MET A 288 7.66 -11.74 1.31
CA MET A 288 7.29 -10.40 1.73
C MET A 288 8.50 -9.46 1.68
N ALA A 289 8.36 -8.35 0.95
CA ALA A 289 9.40 -7.33 0.82
C ALA A 289 9.55 -6.53 2.12
N GLY A 290 10.78 -6.09 2.37
CA GLY A 290 11.15 -5.36 3.57
C GLY A 290 12.07 -6.17 4.47
N GLU A 291 12.88 -5.45 5.24
CA GLU A 291 13.87 -6.02 6.17
C GLU A 291 13.36 -6.04 7.60
N ARG A 292 12.38 -5.17 7.91
CA ARG A 292 11.84 -5.02 9.26
C ARG A 292 10.35 -4.64 9.28
N VAL A 293 9.66 -5.06 10.33
CA VAL A 293 8.25 -4.72 10.57
C VAL A 293 8.08 -4.25 12.01
N LEU A 294 7.38 -3.13 12.20
CA LEU A 294 6.89 -2.68 13.49
C LEU A 294 5.39 -2.96 13.57
N VAL A 295 4.99 -3.83 14.47
CA VAL A 295 3.58 -4.10 14.79
C VAL A 295 3.19 -3.28 16.00
N CYS A 296 2.14 -2.46 15.89
CA CYS A 296 1.61 -1.67 16.99
C CYS A 296 0.23 -2.19 17.38
N VAL A 297 0.03 -2.45 18.67
CA VAL A 297 -1.26 -2.91 19.22
C VAL A 297 -1.64 -2.09 20.46
N ALA A 298 -2.90 -2.14 20.88
CA ALA A 298 -3.37 -1.43 22.05
C ALA A 298 -4.18 -2.38 22.94
N GLU A 299 -4.05 -2.25 24.26
CA GLU A 299 -4.59 -3.18 25.25
C GLU A 299 -6.10 -3.31 25.18
N ASN A 300 -6.82 -2.19 24.97
CA ASN A 300 -8.28 -2.16 24.90
C ASN A 300 -8.84 -2.33 23.49
N ASP A 301 -7.96 -2.60 22.50
CA ASP A 301 -8.38 -2.85 21.13
C ASP A 301 -8.85 -4.30 20.96
N TRP A 302 -10.07 -4.49 20.48
CA TRP A 302 -10.62 -5.82 20.20
C TRP A 302 -9.84 -6.58 19.11
N LEU A 303 -9.05 -5.87 18.27
CA LEU A 303 -8.16 -6.45 17.28
C LEU A 303 -6.77 -6.82 17.85
N MET A 304 -6.46 -6.44 19.09
CA MET A 304 -5.15 -6.71 19.69
C MET A 304 -4.70 -8.19 19.55
N PRO A 305 -5.55 -9.21 19.83
CA PRO A 305 -5.12 -10.60 19.68
C PRO A 305 -4.72 -10.97 18.25
N ARG A 306 -5.32 -10.32 17.24
CA ARG A 306 -5.00 -10.54 15.82
C ARG A 306 -3.66 -9.90 15.46
N GLY A 307 -3.38 -8.71 15.99
CA GLY A 307 -2.09 -8.04 15.84
C GLY A 307 -0.94 -8.81 16.51
N VAL A 308 -1.15 -9.35 17.70
CA VAL A 308 -0.19 -10.20 18.39
C VAL A 308 0.05 -11.51 17.60
N LYS A 309 -1.01 -12.16 17.10
CA LYS A 309 -0.89 -13.34 16.24
C LYS A 309 -0.08 -13.03 14.96
N TYR A 310 -0.27 -11.87 14.37
CA TYR A 310 0.52 -11.43 13.21
C TYR A 310 2.00 -11.28 13.56
N TYR A 311 2.32 -10.62 14.67
CA TYR A 311 3.68 -10.50 15.17
C TYR A 311 4.33 -11.89 15.36
N GLU A 312 3.63 -12.82 16.01
CA GLU A 312 4.11 -14.20 16.21
C GLU A 312 4.31 -14.94 14.88
N THR A 313 3.39 -14.74 13.92
CA THR A 313 3.49 -15.33 12.58
C THR A 313 4.77 -14.88 11.86
N LEU A 314 5.14 -13.60 11.96
CA LEU A 314 6.39 -13.11 11.35
C LEU A 314 7.62 -13.57 12.12
N ARG A 315 7.58 -13.52 13.47
CA ARG A 315 8.72 -13.89 14.33
C ARG A 315 9.09 -15.37 14.17
N ASP A 316 8.10 -16.25 14.16
CA ASP A 316 8.28 -17.70 14.19
C ASP A 316 8.16 -18.33 12.78
N GLY A 317 7.75 -17.56 11.78
CA GLY A 317 7.43 -17.99 10.43
C GLY A 317 8.61 -18.02 9.45
N PRO A 318 8.30 -18.20 8.17
CA PRO A 318 9.31 -18.35 7.12
C PRO A 318 9.91 -17.02 6.63
N TRP A 319 9.29 -15.88 6.91
CA TRP A 319 9.85 -14.57 6.58
C TRP A 319 11.13 -14.32 7.36
N LYS A 320 12.13 -13.62 6.76
CA LYS A 320 13.49 -13.53 7.30
C LYS A 320 13.87 -12.14 7.82
N GLY A 321 12.95 -11.20 7.86
CA GLY A 321 13.21 -9.87 8.42
C GLY A 321 13.07 -9.84 9.94
N GLU A 322 13.29 -8.66 10.51
CA GLU A 322 13.08 -8.37 11.93
C GLU A 322 11.63 -7.93 12.18
N VAL A 323 11.03 -8.41 13.25
CA VAL A 323 9.71 -7.93 13.68
C VAL A 323 9.77 -7.45 15.14
N GLU A 324 9.19 -6.29 15.38
CA GLU A 324 9.08 -5.65 16.68
C GLU A 324 7.61 -5.45 17.04
N LEU A 325 7.30 -5.52 18.33
CA LEU A 325 5.95 -5.28 18.85
C LEU A 325 5.98 -4.06 19.78
N ASP A 326 5.08 -3.11 19.55
CA ASP A 326 4.76 -2.01 20.49
C ASP A 326 3.35 -2.21 21.03
N GLU A 327 3.22 -2.36 22.34
CA GLU A 327 1.94 -2.55 23.02
C GLU A 327 1.59 -1.30 23.83
N ALA A 328 0.52 -0.61 23.44
CA ALA A 328 0.02 0.58 24.13
C ALA A 328 -0.94 0.19 25.27
N LYS A 329 -0.47 0.24 26.50
CA LYS A 329 -1.27 -0.02 27.69
C LYS A 329 -2.36 1.03 27.89
N GLY A 330 -3.58 0.59 28.22
CA GLY A 330 -4.73 1.44 28.49
C GLY A 330 -5.33 2.18 27.31
N GLU A 331 -4.82 1.92 26.09
CA GLU A 331 -5.27 2.61 24.88
C GLU A 331 -6.21 1.75 24.03
N ASP A 332 -6.99 2.43 23.18
CA ASP A 332 -8.01 1.86 22.30
C ASP A 332 -7.50 1.73 20.85
N HIS A 333 -8.35 1.18 19.98
CA HIS A 333 -8.08 1.03 18.54
C HIS A 333 -7.68 2.36 17.87
N CYS A 334 -6.55 2.38 17.19
CA CYS A 334 -6.01 3.53 16.45
C CYS A 334 -5.93 4.84 17.25
N PHE A 335 -5.75 4.77 18.56
CA PHE A 335 -5.75 5.92 19.46
C PHE A 335 -4.85 7.06 19.01
N HIS A 336 -3.72 6.76 18.40
CA HIS A 336 -2.74 7.73 17.92
C HIS A 336 -3.27 8.64 16.80
N MET A 337 -4.32 8.21 16.09
CA MET A 337 -5.01 9.02 15.07
C MET A 337 -6.01 10.00 15.71
N PHE A 338 -6.59 9.64 16.87
CA PHE A 338 -7.71 10.35 17.47
C PHE A 338 -7.36 11.11 18.74
N LYS A 339 -6.43 10.60 19.53
CA LYS A 339 -6.03 11.19 20.83
C LYS A 339 -4.79 12.06 20.69
N ARG A 340 -4.67 13.05 21.59
CA ARG A 340 -3.47 13.89 21.76
C ARG A 340 -3.01 13.76 23.21
N ASN A 341 -2.53 12.59 23.55
CA ASN A 341 -1.97 12.29 24.85
C ASN A 341 -0.50 11.85 24.73
N GLU A 342 0.16 11.70 25.85
CA GLU A 342 1.57 11.33 25.90
C GLU A 342 1.83 9.98 25.18
N ARG A 343 0.93 9.01 25.33
CA ARG A 343 1.11 7.69 24.70
C ARG A 343 1.00 7.74 23.18
N ALA A 344 0.09 8.57 22.65
CA ALA A 344 -0.02 8.80 21.20
C ALA A 344 1.27 9.44 20.66
N GLU A 345 1.82 10.44 21.38
CA GLU A 345 3.07 11.09 21.00
C GLU A 345 4.27 10.13 21.07
N GLN A 346 4.34 9.27 22.08
CA GLN A 346 5.35 8.22 22.20
C GLN A 346 5.27 7.23 21.03
N LEU A 347 4.07 6.82 20.62
CA LEU A 347 3.90 5.92 19.49
C LEU A 347 4.33 6.57 18.16
N LEU A 348 3.96 7.84 17.92
CA LEU A 348 4.42 8.58 16.75
C LEU A 348 5.94 8.73 16.73
N GLN A 349 6.57 8.98 17.90
CA GLN A 349 8.02 9.02 18.01
C GLN A 349 8.64 7.64 17.70
N ARG A 350 8.06 6.57 18.23
CA ARG A 350 8.49 5.20 17.97
C ARG A 350 8.45 4.84 16.48
N MET A 351 7.38 5.26 15.78
CA MET A 351 7.26 5.07 14.32
C MET A 351 8.32 5.87 13.57
N ALA A 352 8.58 7.13 13.99
CA ALA A 352 9.63 7.97 13.40
C ALA A 352 11.03 7.37 13.61
N ASP A 353 11.33 6.88 14.82
CA ASP A 353 12.60 6.21 15.13
C ASP A 353 12.80 4.94 14.32
N PHE A 354 11.71 4.16 14.11
CA PHE A 354 11.74 2.98 13.26
C PHE A 354 12.09 3.31 11.80
N ILE A 355 11.55 4.41 11.27
CA ILE A 355 11.84 4.86 9.89
C ILE A 355 13.29 5.35 9.78
N ASN A 356 13.78 6.06 10.79
CA ASN A 356 15.09 6.72 10.78
C ASN A 356 16.25 5.84 11.27
N ARG A 357 15.96 4.64 11.75
CA ARG A 357 17.00 3.68 12.13
C ARG A 357 17.82 3.27 10.89
N GLU A 358 19.15 3.42 10.98
CA GLU A 358 20.13 3.01 9.97
C GLU A 358 20.29 1.49 9.91
#